data_30601c0c2a689c060eb85b23cea2adc5
#
_entry.id   30601c0c2a689c060eb85b23cea2adc5
#
_cell.length_a   1.000
_cell.length_b   1.000
_cell.length_c   1.000
_cell.angle_alpha   90.00
_cell.angle_beta   90.00
_cell.angle_gamma   90.00
#
_symmetry.space_group_name_H-M   'P 1'
#
loop_
_entity.id
_entity.type
_entity.pdbx_description
1 polymer ?
#
loop_
_entity_poly.entity_id
_entity_poly.type
_entity_poly.pdbx_seq_one_letter_code
_entity_poly.pdbx_strand_id
1 'polypeptide(L)'
;AVSADSVNPFVGKTITGLSISGIPADQAAQLMTLLSEKVGDAVSVDGVFKDVQNLGNSGYFSEVNPVFTSVPEGVKIDFAVVTNPVVHGVVFEGNSVYTSDVLTKYMAIPEGQIMNSVYVGQKVQGINAAYARDGYMLAHVDGIAVDDNGMIHIHIVEGIVEDIVPAGNKKTRNKVITREFVQKTGKPFNKFLVRRSVERVYNLGFFDDVNVRMLPGEKDPNNVIIEIDVLEHKTGTITLGAGYSKSDGLMGIVEFGEDNLRGTGDKFKVHWEIGGKKKYKNYQISYLKPWIDHRGTSLGFSFFNREDEYTDYDSDGSEVAEYNKKSKGFNISFGRQTGEYTRDYLTLESRSDKYKWDNDDSSGFRYDAGTGAGPNNRWNNGSYDFAGMDYVGKNFGRINSISWQKVYDSRDNIYEPTRGRRISYTAQWAGHGLGGDFDFYKFTAEMRAYKKVGSKNVLAFRARGGFIQGDAPYSQLFTLGGADTLRGYEDDQFRGKNMYNATLEFRFPIVKKVSGVLFTDIGDAWDAPNVPWYKNTKSFNYGVGAGVRITTPIGPVKLDYGIGKDKKKFHFSFGTQF
;
A
#
# COMPACT_ATOMS: atom_id res chain seq x y z
N ALA A 1 -3.25 0.24 59.30
CA ALA A 1 -4.65 0.26 58.82
C ALA A 1 -5.57 0.54 60.01
N VAL A 2 -6.40 1.56 59.87
CA VAL A 2 -7.42 1.91 60.87
C VAL A 2 -8.39 0.78 61.03
N SER A 3 -8.58 0.29 62.28
CA SER A 3 -9.60 -0.73 62.57
C SER A 3 -10.81 -0.06 63.24
N ALA A 4 -12.00 -0.60 63.03
CA ALA A 4 -13.19 -0.14 63.72
C ALA A 4 -13.02 -0.17 65.23
N ASP A 5 -12.26 -1.11 65.77
CA ASP A 5 -11.96 -1.24 67.20
C ASP A 5 -11.19 -0.03 67.76
N SER A 6 -10.39 0.67 66.97
CA SER A 6 -9.66 1.89 67.39
C SER A 6 -10.57 3.12 67.49
N VAL A 7 -11.70 3.13 66.77
CA VAL A 7 -12.66 4.25 66.72
C VAL A 7 -13.82 4.03 67.70
N ASN A 8 -14.24 2.75 67.89
CA ASN A 8 -15.41 2.37 68.69
C ASN A 8 -15.46 3.01 70.11
N PRO A 9 -14.34 3.16 70.89
CA PRO A 9 -14.38 3.77 72.20
C PRO A 9 -14.82 5.23 72.20
N PHE A 10 -14.77 5.91 71.06
CA PHE A 10 -15.05 7.31 70.93
C PHE A 10 -16.35 7.62 70.16
N VAL A 11 -17.03 6.60 69.62
CA VAL A 11 -18.28 6.76 68.88
C VAL A 11 -19.34 7.45 69.72
N GLY A 12 -19.99 8.45 69.12
CA GLY A 12 -21.04 9.26 69.77
C GLY A 12 -20.53 10.40 70.63
N LYS A 13 -19.23 10.52 70.90
CA LYS A 13 -18.65 11.71 71.58
C LYS A 13 -18.56 12.87 70.65
N THR A 14 -18.72 14.11 71.14
CA THR A 14 -18.63 15.32 70.34
C THR A 14 -17.16 15.60 69.96
N ILE A 15 -16.93 15.88 68.68
CA ILE A 15 -15.63 16.32 68.17
C ILE A 15 -15.38 17.75 68.63
N THR A 16 -14.39 17.97 69.46
CA THR A 16 -14.00 19.29 69.99
C THR A 16 -12.86 19.93 69.21
N GLY A 17 -12.15 19.15 68.40
CA GLY A 17 -11.05 19.64 67.57
C GLY A 17 -10.66 18.62 66.52
N LEU A 18 -10.32 19.11 65.34
CA LEU A 18 -9.77 18.36 64.21
C LEU A 18 -8.42 18.95 63.82
N SER A 19 -7.42 18.12 63.60
CA SER A 19 -6.11 18.53 63.11
C SER A 19 -5.50 17.49 62.19
N ILE A 20 -4.54 17.93 61.39
CA ILE A 20 -3.70 17.03 60.55
C ILE A 20 -2.26 17.34 60.98
N SER A 21 -1.57 16.34 61.50
CA SER A 21 -0.16 16.45 61.91
C SER A 21 0.77 15.65 61.01
N GLY A 22 2.04 16.02 60.95
CA GLY A 22 3.05 15.41 60.07
C GLY A 22 3.35 16.23 58.80
N ILE A 23 2.65 17.36 58.61
CA ILE A 23 2.83 18.30 57.50
C ILE A 23 2.84 19.75 58.00
N PRO A 24 3.35 20.72 57.20
CA PRO A 24 3.29 22.15 57.54
C PRO A 24 1.83 22.63 57.71
N ALA A 25 1.65 23.60 58.61
CA ALA A 25 0.32 24.09 59.03
C ALA A 25 -0.50 24.70 57.88
N ASP A 26 0.15 25.34 56.94
CA ASP A 26 -0.47 25.91 55.75
C ASP A 26 -1.04 24.83 54.79
N GLN A 27 -0.32 23.71 54.63
CA GLN A 27 -0.78 22.55 53.87
C GLN A 27 -1.89 21.80 54.61
N ALA A 28 -1.75 21.65 55.95
CA ALA A 28 -2.78 21.04 56.77
C ALA A 28 -4.12 21.79 56.64
N ALA A 29 -4.07 23.16 56.68
CA ALA A 29 -5.26 23.97 56.52
C ALA A 29 -6.00 23.76 55.18
N GLN A 30 -5.27 23.54 54.09
CA GLN A 30 -5.87 23.23 52.76
C GLN A 30 -6.54 21.85 52.76
N LEU A 31 -5.88 20.85 53.36
CA LEU A 31 -6.37 19.49 53.41
C LEU A 31 -7.52 19.24 54.38
N MET A 32 -7.67 20.12 55.38
CA MET A 32 -8.83 20.13 56.29
C MET A 32 -10.17 20.22 55.52
N THR A 33 -10.19 20.81 54.33
CA THR A 33 -11.38 20.89 53.49
C THR A 33 -11.86 19.52 52.94
N LEU A 34 -10.96 18.50 52.96
CA LEU A 34 -11.27 17.14 52.54
C LEU A 34 -11.98 16.32 53.62
N LEU A 35 -11.93 16.79 54.87
CA LEU A 35 -12.57 16.08 55.98
C LEU A 35 -14.10 16.25 55.93
N SER A 36 -14.82 15.15 56.10
CA SER A 36 -16.26 15.11 56.16
C SER A 36 -16.77 15.40 57.57
N GLU A 37 -16.05 14.94 58.63
CA GLU A 37 -16.33 15.23 60.03
C GLU A 37 -15.98 16.70 60.35
N LYS A 38 -16.77 17.34 61.21
CA LYS A 38 -16.57 18.74 61.62
C LYS A 38 -16.56 18.86 63.12
N VAL A 39 -15.94 19.91 63.62
CA VAL A 39 -16.03 20.28 65.04
C VAL A 39 -17.49 20.52 65.42
N GLY A 40 -17.97 19.81 66.44
CA GLY A 40 -19.37 19.82 66.87
C GLY A 40 -20.15 18.57 66.44
N ASP A 41 -19.67 17.80 65.49
CA ASP A 41 -20.31 16.54 65.09
C ASP A 41 -20.04 15.42 66.14
N ALA A 42 -20.86 14.38 66.12
CA ALA A 42 -20.62 13.15 66.91
C ALA A 42 -19.69 12.23 66.10
N VAL A 43 -18.64 11.69 66.74
CA VAL A 43 -17.75 10.70 66.12
C VAL A 43 -18.53 9.53 65.59
N SER A 44 -18.34 9.19 64.31
CA SER A 44 -18.84 7.99 63.68
C SER A 44 -17.71 7.18 63.08
N VAL A 45 -17.84 5.85 63.09
CA VAL A 45 -16.86 4.95 62.44
C VAL A 45 -16.76 5.28 60.98
N ASP A 46 -17.91 5.38 60.29
CA ASP A 46 -17.99 5.66 58.87
C ASP A 46 -17.40 7.05 58.49
N GLY A 47 -17.62 8.08 59.34
CA GLY A 47 -17.06 9.39 59.15
C GLY A 47 -15.53 9.42 59.20
N VAL A 48 -14.97 8.80 60.26
CA VAL A 48 -13.52 8.69 60.41
C VAL A 48 -12.87 7.89 59.29
N PHE A 49 -13.47 6.76 58.91
CA PHE A 49 -12.97 5.96 57.79
C PHE A 49 -13.01 6.73 56.48
N LYS A 50 -14.10 7.47 56.22
CA LYS A 50 -14.23 8.32 55.04
C LYS A 50 -13.16 9.41 55.02
N ASP A 51 -12.86 10.01 56.16
CA ASP A 51 -11.83 11.06 56.27
C ASP A 51 -10.43 10.50 56.04
N VAL A 52 -10.13 9.32 56.59
CA VAL A 52 -8.89 8.60 56.31
C VAL A 52 -8.79 8.27 54.81
N GLN A 53 -9.88 7.85 54.22
CA GLN A 53 -9.94 7.54 52.78
C GLN A 53 -9.78 8.82 51.92
N ASN A 54 -10.44 9.91 52.29
CA ASN A 54 -10.32 11.18 51.56
C ASN A 54 -8.89 11.72 51.61
N LEU A 55 -8.23 11.69 52.78
CA LEU A 55 -6.84 12.06 52.89
C LEU A 55 -5.91 11.14 52.13
N GLY A 56 -6.11 9.83 52.19
CA GLY A 56 -5.36 8.85 51.40
C GLY A 56 -5.53 9.07 49.89
N ASN A 57 -6.76 9.30 49.42
CA ASN A 57 -7.08 9.56 48.03
C ASN A 57 -6.52 10.90 47.50
N SER A 58 -6.06 11.82 48.42
CA SER A 58 -5.36 13.01 47.99
C SER A 58 -4.03 12.72 47.29
N GLY A 59 -3.45 11.54 47.54
CA GLY A 59 -2.23 11.04 46.89
C GLY A 59 -0.93 11.49 47.51
N TYR A 60 -0.94 12.32 48.55
CA TYR A 60 0.28 12.87 49.19
C TYR A 60 0.82 12.03 50.33
N PHE A 61 0.08 11.05 50.81
CA PHE A 61 0.41 10.32 52.03
C PHE A 61 0.59 8.82 51.77
N SER A 62 1.63 8.25 52.39
CA SER A 62 1.84 6.81 52.50
C SER A 62 1.02 6.19 53.61
N GLU A 63 0.78 6.95 54.70
CA GLU A 63 -0.01 6.51 55.85
C GLU A 63 -0.88 7.67 56.36
N VAL A 64 -2.08 7.35 56.82
CA VAL A 64 -3.00 8.26 57.52
C VAL A 64 -3.55 7.50 58.73
N ASN A 65 -3.21 7.95 59.92
CA ASN A 65 -3.60 7.31 61.17
C ASN A 65 -4.37 8.31 62.07
N PRO A 66 -5.66 8.09 62.36
CA PRO A 66 -6.39 8.93 63.29
C PRO A 66 -5.96 8.65 64.74
N VAL A 67 -5.62 9.68 65.45
CA VAL A 67 -5.24 9.66 66.87
C VAL A 67 -6.34 10.36 67.65
N PHE A 68 -6.91 9.69 68.62
CA PHE A 68 -7.99 10.21 69.45
C PHE A 68 -7.49 10.64 70.81
N THR A 69 -7.81 11.84 71.20
CA THR A 69 -7.48 12.39 72.57
C THR A 69 -8.78 12.77 73.26
N SER A 70 -9.12 12.06 74.38
CA SER A 70 -10.27 12.40 75.18
C SER A 70 -10.04 13.67 75.93
N VAL A 71 -11.02 14.59 75.88
CA VAL A 71 -11.04 15.83 76.66
C VAL A 71 -12.35 15.93 77.41
N PRO A 72 -12.46 16.76 78.50
CA PRO A 72 -13.67 16.84 79.31
C PRO A 72 -14.95 17.08 78.53
N GLU A 73 -14.84 17.80 77.41
CA GLU A 73 -15.97 18.25 76.55
C GLU A 73 -16.23 17.34 75.33
N GLY A 74 -15.44 16.26 75.16
CA GLY A 74 -15.56 15.34 73.99
C GLY A 74 -14.25 14.67 73.59
N VAL A 75 -13.94 14.73 72.29
CA VAL A 75 -12.74 14.11 71.74
C VAL A 75 -12.08 15.03 70.71
N LYS A 76 -10.77 15.08 70.67
CA LYS A 76 -9.98 15.66 69.62
C LYS A 76 -9.50 14.53 68.70
N ILE A 77 -9.60 14.74 67.40
CA ILE A 77 -9.10 13.80 66.38
C ILE A 77 -7.94 14.48 65.66
N ASP A 78 -6.78 13.88 65.74
CA ASP A 78 -5.62 14.26 64.94
C ASP A 78 -5.33 13.21 63.90
N PHE A 79 -5.34 13.59 62.63
CA PHE A 79 -4.95 12.69 61.56
C PHE A 79 -3.42 12.80 61.39
N ALA A 80 -2.69 11.89 62.03
CA ALA A 80 -1.24 11.79 61.88
C ALA A 80 -0.90 11.18 60.53
N VAL A 81 -0.26 11.95 59.66
CA VAL A 81 0.07 11.51 58.29
C VAL A 81 1.57 11.33 58.10
N VAL A 82 1.94 10.37 57.28
CA VAL A 82 3.29 10.19 56.74
C VAL A 82 3.27 10.57 55.28
N THR A 83 4.05 11.57 54.93
CA THR A 83 4.12 12.05 53.54
C THR A 83 4.88 11.07 52.64
N ASN A 84 4.50 11.04 51.36
CA ASN A 84 5.35 10.44 50.31
C ASN A 84 6.70 11.20 50.25
N PRO A 85 7.74 10.57 49.66
CA PRO A 85 9.04 11.23 49.48
C PRO A 85 8.95 12.50 48.63
N VAL A 86 9.90 13.41 48.80
CA VAL A 86 10.09 14.57 47.92
C VAL A 86 10.72 14.10 46.62
N VAL A 87 10.17 14.51 45.47
CA VAL A 87 10.66 14.11 44.17
C VAL A 87 11.89 14.91 43.75
N HIS A 88 12.95 14.22 43.34
CA HIS A 88 14.16 14.81 42.78
C HIS A 88 14.37 14.49 41.31
N GLY A 89 13.54 13.63 40.69
CA GLY A 89 13.56 13.32 39.28
C GLY A 89 12.85 12.01 38.97
N VAL A 90 12.83 11.66 37.69
CA VAL A 90 12.21 10.43 37.16
C VAL A 90 13.20 9.73 36.26
N VAL A 91 13.38 8.43 36.44
CA VAL A 91 14.20 7.56 35.61
C VAL A 91 13.33 6.49 34.97
N PHE A 92 13.48 6.28 33.68
CA PHE A 92 12.79 5.25 32.93
C PHE A 92 13.75 4.12 32.54
N GLU A 93 13.29 2.89 32.68
CA GLU A 93 14.02 1.69 32.31
C GLU A 93 13.14 0.81 31.40
N GLY A 94 13.76 0.16 30.40
CA GLY A 94 13.07 -0.76 29.48
C GLY A 94 12.36 -0.08 28.30
N ASN A 95 12.33 1.24 28.24
CA ASN A 95 11.71 2.00 27.14
C ASN A 95 12.64 2.11 25.93
N SER A 96 12.15 1.74 24.76
CA SER A 96 12.86 1.91 23.47
C SER A 96 12.02 2.64 22.43
N VAL A 97 10.70 2.57 22.54
CA VAL A 97 9.75 3.23 21.63
C VAL A 97 9.71 4.74 21.87
N TYR A 98 9.51 5.14 23.13
CA TYR A 98 9.57 6.53 23.55
C TYR A 98 10.86 6.80 24.29
N THR A 99 11.54 7.89 23.97
CA THR A 99 12.76 8.30 24.68
C THR A 99 12.43 8.74 26.10
N SER A 100 13.38 8.57 27.02
CA SER A 100 13.23 9.02 28.41
C SER A 100 12.88 10.51 28.51
N ASP A 101 13.45 11.35 27.61
CA ASP A 101 13.13 12.79 27.56
C ASP A 101 11.67 13.07 27.23
N VAL A 102 11.09 12.31 26.30
CA VAL A 102 9.67 12.42 25.90
C VAL A 102 8.79 12.01 27.08
N LEU A 103 9.12 10.90 27.74
CA LEU A 103 8.37 10.39 28.89
C LEU A 103 8.46 11.33 30.08
N THR A 104 9.64 11.88 30.38
CA THR A 104 9.86 12.86 31.47
C THR A 104 9.02 14.12 31.23
N LYS A 105 9.01 14.66 30.03
CA LYS A 105 8.16 15.82 29.67
C LYS A 105 6.67 15.49 29.79
N TYR A 106 6.27 14.29 29.46
CA TYR A 106 4.87 13.86 29.60
C TYR A 106 4.46 13.71 31.05
N MET A 107 5.33 13.12 31.89
CA MET A 107 5.08 12.98 33.35
C MET A 107 4.91 14.33 34.02
N ALA A 108 5.75 15.30 33.66
CA ALA A 108 5.71 16.67 34.16
C ALA A 108 5.58 16.73 35.70
N ILE A 109 6.34 15.88 36.41
CA ILE A 109 6.32 15.82 37.87
C ILE A 109 7.17 17.00 38.42
N PRO A 110 6.60 17.83 39.30
CA PRO A 110 7.35 18.93 39.88
C PRO A 110 8.47 18.42 40.81
N GLU A 111 9.71 18.81 40.52
CA GLU A 111 10.85 18.53 41.41
C GLU A 111 10.80 19.37 42.69
N GLY A 112 11.30 18.83 43.77
CA GLY A 112 11.33 19.49 45.07
C GLY A 112 9.99 19.52 45.80
N GLN A 113 8.96 18.83 45.28
CA GLN A 113 7.65 18.71 45.93
C GLN A 113 7.38 17.28 46.40
N ILE A 114 6.46 17.14 47.36
CA ILE A 114 6.01 15.81 47.81
C ILE A 114 5.35 15.08 46.64
N MET A 115 5.74 13.83 46.43
CA MET A 115 5.16 12.98 45.37
C MET A 115 3.65 12.79 45.57
N ASN A 116 2.89 13.09 44.55
CA ASN A 116 1.47 12.75 44.51
C ASN A 116 1.29 11.42 43.78
N SER A 117 1.00 10.35 44.50
CA SER A 117 0.85 8.99 43.96
C SER A 117 -0.33 8.86 43.00
N VAL A 118 -1.41 9.61 43.21
CA VAL A 118 -2.58 9.64 42.31
C VAL A 118 -2.21 10.27 40.96
N TYR A 119 -1.49 11.40 41.01
CA TYR A 119 -1.01 12.06 39.79
C TYR A 119 -0.04 11.16 39.00
N VAL A 120 0.93 10.54 39.70
CA VAL A 120 1.87 9.60 39.08
C VAL A 120 1.10 8.42 38.43
N GLY A 121 0.14 7.85 39.15
CA GLY A 121 -0.71 6.75 38.63
C GLY A 121 -1.49 7.15 37.39
N GLN A 122 -2.08 8.35 37.36
CA GLN A 122 -2.79 8.86 36.18
C GLN A 122 -1.85 9.03 34.97
N LYS A 123 -0.66 9.55 35.19
CA LYS A 123 0.36 9.72 34.15
C LYS A 123 0.84 8.37 33.60
N VAL A 124 1.05 7.39 34.48
CA VAL A 124 1.41 6.02 34.09
C VAL A 124 0.30 5.37 33.25
N GLN A 125 -0.96 5.53 33.63
CA GLN A 125 -2.07 5.06 32.81
C GLN A 125 -2.08 5.74 31.44
N GLY A 126 -1.76 7.03 31.36
CA GLY A 126 -1.62 7.75 30.10
C GLY A 126 -0.46 7.24 29.25
N ILE A 127 0.68 6.85 29.85
CA ILE A 127 1.79 6.18 29.14
C ILE A 127 1.30 4.86 28.54
N ASN A 128 0.64 4.00 29.34
CA ASN A 128 0.10 2.74 28.87
C ASN A 128 -0.91 2.94 27.73
N ALA A 129 -1.77 3.93 27.83
CA ALA A 129 -2.73 4.28 26.78
C ALA A 129 -2.05 4.78 25.49
N ALA A 130 -0.95 5.53 25.60
CA ALA A 130 -0.17 5.98 24.46
C ALA A 130 0.48 4.81 23.72
N TYR A 131 1.10 3.88 24.43
CA TYR A 131 1.64 2.65 23.84
C TYR A 131 0.56 1.85 23.11
N ALA A 132 -0.61 1.62 23.76
CA ALA A 132 -1.71 0.88 23.17
C ALA A 132 -2.28 1.58 21.93
N ARG A 133 -2.44 2.91 21.96
CA ARG A 133 -2.90 3.71 20.83
C ARG A 133 -1.97 3.57 19.62
N ASP A 134 -0.67 3.59 19.86
CA ASP A 134 0.35 3.52 18.81
C ASP A 134 0.65 2.06 18.39
N GLY A 135 -0.13 1.10 18.93
CA GLY A 135 -0.13 -0.30 18.49
C GLY A 135 0.71 -1.25 19.33
N TYR A 136 1.39 -0.76 20.37
CA TYR A 136 2.23 -1.56 21.26
C TYR A 136 1.41 -2.17 22.39
N MET A 137 0.58 -3.16 22.05
CA MET A 137 -0.44 -3.74 22.93
C MET A 137 0.13 -4.50 24.13
N LEU A 138 1.38 -4.94 24.06
CA LEU A 138 2.06 -5.67 25.13
C LEU A 138 2.84 -4.74 26.05
N ALA A 139 3.04 -3.50 25.64
CA ALA A 139 3.81 -2.53 26.41
C ALA A 139 2.99 -1.98 27.58
N HIS A 140 3.60 -1.99 28.77
CA HIS A 140 3.01 -1.44 29.99
C HIS A 140 4.08 -1.12 31.02
N VAL A 141 3.74 -0.25 31.94
CA VAL A 141 4.53 -0.03 33.15
C VAL A 141 4.22 -1.18 34.12
N ASP A 142 5.23 -1.95 34.48
CA ASP A 142 5.11 -3.08 35.41
C ASP A 142 5.65 -2.79 36.83
N GLY A 143 6.38 -1.69 36.98
CA GLY A 143 6.92 -1.29 38.28
C GLY A 143 7.14 0.21 38.41
N ILE A 144 6.84 0.72 39.61
CA ILE A 144 7.15 2.07 40.04
C ILE A 144 7.81 1.94 41.41
N ALA A 145 9.01 2.47 41.58
CA ALA A 145 9.73 2.53 42.84
C ALA A 145 10.26 3.95 43.09
N VAL A 146 10.35 4.32 44.33
CA VAL A 146 10.99 5.59 44.72
C VAL A 146 12.19 5.23 45.59
N ASP A 147 13.36 5.70 45.25
CA ASP A 147 14.57 5.46 46.03
C ASP A 147 14.73 6.46 47.19
N ASP A 148 15.74 6.21 48.06
CA ASP A 148 16.02 7.06 49.22
C ASP A 148 16.44 8.50 48.85
N ASN A 149 16.80 8.72 47.59
CA ASN A 149 17.15 10.03 47.04
C ASN A 149 15.96 10.77 46.43
N GLY A 150 14.74 10.19 46.47
CA GLY A 150 13.55 10.78 45.89
C GLY A 150 13.47 10.67 44.37
N MET A 151 14.27 9.77 43.74
CA MET A 151 14.15 9.46 42.33
C MET A 151 13.04 8.44 42.12
N ILE A 152 12.14 8.72 41.19
CA ILE A 152 11.08 7.81 40.80
C ILE A 152 11.60 6.93 39.64
N HIS A 153 11.70 5.64 39.88
CA HIS A 153 12.08 4.64 38.89
C HIS A 153 10.82 4.02 38.28
N ILE A 154 10.65 4.16 36.99
CA ILE A 154 9.53 3.61 36.25
C ILE A 154 10.06 2.55 35.29
N HIS A 155 9.72 1.30 35.55
CA HIS A 155 10.10 0.18 34.70
C HIS A 155 9.00 -0.10 33.68
N ILE A 156 9.37 -0.16 32.38
CA ILE A 156 8.48 -0.39 31.26
C ILE A 156 8.86 -1.72 30.62
N VAL A 157 7.89 -2.59 30.46
CA VAL A 157 7.99 -3.81 29.66
C VAL A 157 7.34 -3.53 28.31
N GLU A 158 8.11 -3.63 27.22
CA GLU A 158 7.59 -3.32 25.88
C GLU A 158 7.11 -4.54 25.12
N GLY A 159 7.38 -5.76 25.61
CA GLY A 159 6.99 -7.01 24.96
C GLY A 159 7.72 -7.22 23.62
N ILE A 160 8.98 -7.62 23.71
CA ILE A 160 9.86 -7.80 22.55
C ILE A 160 9.47 -9.06 21.77
N VAL A 161 9.50 -9.00 20.45
CA VAL A 161 9.35 -10.16 19.58
C VAL A 161 10.65 -10.97 19.57
N GLU A 162 10.65 -12.15 20.19
CA GLU A 162 11.83 -13.00 20.25
C GLU A 162 12.09 -13.73 18.94
N ASP A 163 11.03 -14.25 18.33
CA ASP A 163 11.13 -14.99 17.06
C ASP A 163 9.82 -14.89 16.26
N ILE A 164 9.94 -15.21 14.97
CA ILE A 164 8.84 -15.27 14.01
C ILE A 164 8.89 -16.65 13.35
N VAL A 165 7.95 -17.52 13.66
CA VAL A 165 7.97 -18.93 13.29
C VAL A 165 6.82 -19.26 12.34
N PRO A 166 7.11 -19.58 11.06
CA PRO A 166 6.10 -20.10 10.14
C PRO A 166 5.67 -21.53 10.53
N ALA A 167 4.37 -21.79 10.41
CA ALA A 167 3.76 -23.09 10.59
C ALA A 167 2.76 -23.38 9.45
N GLY A 168 2.52 -24.65 9.17
CA GLY A 168 1.58 -25.09 8.13
C GLY A 168 2.12 -25.07 6.70
N ASN A 169 3.26 -24.45 6.47
CA ASN A 169 3.92 -24.42 5.15
C ASN A 169 4.63 -25.75 4.86
N LYS A 170 4.21 -26.42 3.79
CA LYS A 170 4.78 -27.72 3.33
C LYS A 170 5.73 -27.54 2.15
N LYS A 171 5.35 -26.71 1.18
CA LYS A 171 6.10 -26.41 -0.04
C LYS A 171 6.92 -25.12 0.12
N THR A 172 6.29 -24.07 0.64
CA THR A 172 6.91 -22.75 0.79
C THR A 172 7.97 -22.76 1.88
N ARG A 173 9.16 -22.27 1.56
CA ARG A 173 10.26 -22.18 2.53
C ARG A 173 9.98 -21.10 3.57
N ASN A 174 10.38 -21.34 4.83
CA ASN A 174 10.20 -20.39 5.93
C ASN A 174 10.68 -18.97 5.58
N LYS A 175 11.86 -18.88 4.96
CA LYS A 175 12.44 -17.58 4.55
C LYS A 175 11.53 -16.80 3.60
N VAL A 176 10.71 -17.45 2.79
CA VAL A 176 9.76 -16.77 1.88
C VAL A 176 8.67 -16.04 2.66
N ILE A 177 8.25 -16.62 3.77
CA ILE A 177 7.25 -16.04 4.67
C ILE A 177 7.89 -14.96 5.53
N THR A 178 9.00 -15.27 6.22
CA THR A 178 9.61 -14.37 7.20
C THR A 178 10.20 -13.11 6.58
N ARG A 179 10.71 -13.17 5.34
CA ARG A 179 11.24 -12.00 4.64
C ARG A 179 10.17 -10.94 4.34
N GLU A 180 8.89 -11.32 4.30
CA GLU A 180 7.77 -10.38 4.08
C GLU A 180 7.38 -9.65 5.36
N PHE A 181 7.88 -10.08 6.52
CA PHE A 181 7.53 -9.48 7.79
C PHE A 181 8.12 -8.07 7.95
N VAL A 182 7.23 -7.11 8.19
CA VAL A 182 7.59 -5.73 8.54
C VAL A 182 7.96 -5.66 10.03
N GLN A 183 7.19 -6.36 10.89
CA GLN A 183 7.58 -6.57 12.29
C GLN A 183 8.89 -7.34 12.34
N LYS A 184 9.88 -6.84 13.09
CA LYS A 184 11.20 -7.46 13.22
C LYS A 184 11.39 -8.10 14.58
N THR A 185 12.18 -9.17 14.61
CA THR A 185 12.70 -9.76 15.85
C THR A 185 13.58 -8.78 16.59
N GLY A 186 13.62 -8.85 17.93
CA GLY A 186 14.37 -7.93 18.79
C GLY A 186 13.76 -6.53 18.90
N LYS A 187 12.55 -6.32 18.39
CA LYS A 187 11.81 -5.05 18.49
C LYS A 187 10.49 -5.26 19.23
N PRO A 188 9.96 -4.23 19.88
CA PRO A 188 8.66 -4.28 20.53
C PRO A 188 7.56 -4.75 19.58
N PHE A 189 6.66 -5.60 20.08
CA PHE A 189 5.48 -6.05 19.34
C PHE A 189 4.59 -4.87 19.01
N ASN A 190 4.25 -4.73 17.72
CA ASN A 190 3.32 -3.71 17.25
C ASN A 190 2.23 -4.34 16.37
N LYS A 191 0.97 -4.24 16.80
CA LYS A 191 -0.17 -4.84 16.10
C LYS A 191 -0.35 -4.36 14.66
N PHE A 192 0.01 -3.10 14.36
CA PHE A 192 -0.12 -2.57 13.01
C PHE A 192 0.96 -3.14 12.08
N LEU A 193 2.19 -3.29 12.59
CA LEU A 193 3.28 -3.93 11.84
C LEU A 193 3.00 -5.41 11.61
N VAL A 194 2.46 -6.11 12.59
CA VAL A 194 2.08 -7.54 12.45
C VAL A 194 0.94 -7.68 11.44
N ARG A 195 -0.11 -6.85 11.52
CA ARG A 195 -1.18 -6.85 10.52
C ARG A 195 -0.64 -6.64 9.11
N ARG A 196 0.22 -5.63 8.94
CA ARG A 196 0.84 -5.36 7.65
C ARG A 196 1.70 -6.54 7.16
N SER A 197 2.38 -7.21 8.06
CA SER A 197 3.16 -8.41 7.75
C SER A 197 2.28 -9.55 7.25
N VAL A 198 1.16 -9.79 7.92
CA VAL A 198 0.16 -10.80 7.50
C VAL A 198 -0.41 -10.47 6.12
N GLU A 199 -0.77 -9.22 5.87
CA GLU A 199 -1.25 -8.76 4.55
C GLU A 199 -0.21 -9.01 3.45
N ARG A 200 1.08 -8.74 3.72
CA ARG A 200 2.15 -9.00 2.77
C ARG A 200 2.34 -10.48 2.48
N VAL A 201 2.29 -11.32 3.50
CA VAL A 201 2.36 -12.79 3.34
C VAL A 201 1.15 -13.29 2.54
N TYR A 202 -0.05 -12.83 2.87
CA TYR A 202 -1.26 -13.19 2.13
C TYR A 202 -1.18 -12.75 0.66
N ASN A 203 -0.67 -11.56 0.40
CA ASN A 203 -0.51 -11.00 -0.95
C ASN A 203 0.56 -11.70 -1.81
N LEU A 204 1.36 -12.62 -1.25
CA LEU A 204 2.19 -13.52 -2.05
C LEU A 204 1.34 -14.37 -3.00
N GLY A 205 0.07 -14.63 -2.63
CA GLY A 205 -0.84 -15.44 -3.41
C GLY A 205 -0.53 -16.93 -3.35
N PHE A 206 0.06 -17.42 -2.25
CA PHE A 206 0.42 -18.84 -2.05
C PHE A 206 -0.46 -19.52 -1.01
N PHE A 207 -1.28 -18.75 -0.32
CA PHE A 207 -2.04 -19.18 0.85
C PHE A 207 -3.52 -18.85 0.73
N ASP A 208 -4.38 -19.80 1.08
CA ASP A 208 -5.81 -19.59 1.23
C ASP A 208 -6.13 -18.83 2.52
N ASP A 209 -5.29 -19.02 3.55
CA ASP A 209 -5.44 -18.35 4.84
C ASP A 209 -4.07 -18.10 5.49
N VAL A 210 -3.98 -17.01 6.25
CA VAL A 210 -2.79 -16.60 7.01
C VAL A 210 -3.25 -16.06 8.35
N ASN A 211 -2.92 -16.78 9.41
CA ASN A 211 -3.27 -16.43 10.79
C ASN A 211 -2.02 -16.24 11.64
N VAL A 212 -2.15 -15.45 12.69
CA VAL A 212 -1.07 -15.21 13.66
C VAL A 212 -1.52 -15.68 15.04
N ARG A 213 -0.65 -16.44 15.69
CA ARG A 213 -0.76 -16.77 17.12
C ARG A 213 0.41 -16.17 17.87
N MET A 214 0.12 -15.62 19.05
CA MET A 214 1.15 -15.11 19.94
C MET A 214 1.41 -16.17 21.02
N LEU A 215 2.66 -16.59 21.11
CA LEU A 215 3.13 -17.51 22.14
C LEU A 215 4.02 -16.76 23.12
N PRO A 216 4.06 -17.13 24.42
CA PRO A 216 4.99 -16.55 25.37
C PRO A 216 6.44 -16.71 24.90
N GLY A 217 7.29 -15.74 25.21
CA GLY A 217 8.73 -15.84 24.94
C GLY A 217 9.37 -16.99 25.69
N GLU A 218 10.39 -17.59 25.10
CA GLU A 218 11.19 -18.66 25.71
C GLU A 218 12.25 -18.07 26.68
N LYS A 219 12.77 -16.88 26.39
CA LYS A 219 13.78 -16.21 27.19
C LYS A 219 13.18 -15.37 28.30
N ASP A 220 12.07 -14.69 28.02
CA ASP A 220 11.33 -13.86 28.95
C ASP A 220 9.83 -14.03 28.70
N PRO A 221 9.04 -14.40 29.73
CA PRO A 221 7.58 -14.56 29.59
C PRO A 221 6.85 -13.29 29.14
N ASN A 222 7.44 -12.11 29.36
CA ASN A 222 6.89 -10.83 28.93
C ASN A 222 7.11 -10.56 27.43
N ASN A 223 8.00 -11.30 26.81
CA ASN A 223 8.24 -11.26 25.37
C ASN A 223 7.27 -12.18 24.63
N VAL A 224 7.30 -12.12 23.31
CA VAL A 224 6.38 -12.87 22.46
C VAL A 224 7.12 -13.54 21.31
N ILE A 225 6.70 -14.78 20.99
CA ILE A 225 6.99 -15.46 19.74
C ILE A 225 5.77 -15.36 18.84
N ILE A 226 5.95 -14.87 17.62
CA ILE A 226 4.89 -14.78 16.63
C ILE A 226 4.91 -16.05 15.79
N GLU A 227 3.92 -16.91 15.95
CA GLU A 227 3.71 -18.06 15.07
C GLU A 227 2.75 -17.66 13.95
N ILE A 228 3.18 -17.88 12.69
CA ILE A 228 2.39 -17.61 11.50
C ILE A 228 1.90 -18.92 10.94
N ASP A 229 0.62 -19.17 11.11
CA ASP A 229 -0.04 -20.37 10.62
C ASP A 229 -0.62 -20.11 9.23
N VAL A 230 -0.14 -20.82 8.22
CA VAL A 230 -0.53 -20.64 6.83
C VAL A 230 -1.20 -21.91 6.28
N LEU A 231 -2.21 -21.71 5.45
CA LEU A 231 -2.86 -22.77 4.68
C LEU A 231 -2.46 -22.62 3.22
N GLU A 232 -1.55 -23.49 2.74
CA GLU A 232 -1.06 -23.45 1.37
C GLU A 232 -2.09 -23.92 0.36
N HIS A 233 -2.17 -23.25 -0.78
CA HIS A 233 -2.85 -23.76 -1.96
C HIS A 233 -1.88 -24.06 -3.12
N LYS A 234 -2.39 -24.67 -4.18
CA LYS A 234 -1.60 -24.94 -5.39
C LYS A 234 -1.32 -23.65 -6.13
N THR A 235 -0.04 -23.35 -6.36
CA THR A 235 0.43 -22.14 -7.04
C THR A 235 0.72 -22.33 -8.52
N GLY A 236 0.68 -23.59 -8.99
CA GLY A 236 0.79 -23.92 -10.39
C GLY A 236 -0.55 -23.78 -11.11
N THR A 237 -0.57 -23.13 -12.27
CA THR A 237 -1.73 -22.94 -13.12
C THR A 237 -1.46 -23.43 -14.53
N ILE A 238 -2.44 -24.07 -15.14
CA ILE A 238 -2.46 -24.41 -16.57
C ILE A 238 -3.75 -23.84 -17.12
N THR A 239 -3.64 -22.94 -18.07
CA THR A 239 -4.78 -22.36 -18.77
C THR A 239 -4.76 -22.83 -20.22
N LEU A 240 -5.86 -23.39 -20.67
CA LEU A 240 -6.09 -23.72 -22.06
C LEU A 240 -7.19 -22.83 -22.58
N GLY A 241 -6.94 -22.14 -23.67
CA GLY A 241 -7.88 -21.24 -24.30
C GLY A 241 -7.96 -21.45 -25.81
N ALA A 242 -9.04 -20.97 -26.40
CA ALA A 242 -9.16 -20.82 -27.81
C ALA A 242 -9.67 -19.41 -28.11
N GLY A 243 -9.05 -18.77 -29.08
CA GLY A 243 -9.43 -17.45 -29.56
C GLY A 243 -9.80 -17.53 -31.04
N TYR A 244 -10.73 -16.69 -31.47
CA TYR A 244 -11.05 -16.52 -32.86
C TYR A 244 -11.14 -15.05 -33.20
N SER A 245 -10.42 -14.64 -34.23
CA SER A 245 -10.59 -13.33 -34.85
C SER A 245 -10.87 -13.49 -36.36
N LYS A 246 -11.50 -12.50 -36.96
CA LYS A 246 -11.75 -12.51 -38.40
C LYS A 246 -10.43 -12.49 -39.18
N SER A 247 -9.44 -11.78 -38.66
CA SER A 247 -8.10 -11.67 -39.24
C SER A 247 -7.30 -12.95 -39.06
N ASP A 248 -7.20 -13.45 -37.82
CA ASP A 248 -6.27 -14.54 -37.49
C ASP A 248 -6.89 -15.94 -37.61
N GLY A 249 -8.22 -16.04 -37.59
CA GLY A 249 -8.93 -17.33 -37.55
C GLY A 249 -8.91 -17.94 -36.13
N LEU A 250 -8.99 -19.26 -36.06
CA LEU A 250 -8.98 -20.01 -34.79
C LEU A 250 -7.55 -20.18 -34.28
N MET A 251 -7.29 -19.74 -33.06
CA MET A 251 -6.01 -19.91 -32.34
C MET A 251 -6.20 -20.69 -31.05
N GLY A 252 -5.23 -21.52 -30.72
CA GLY A 252 -5.11 -22.17 -29.42
C GLY A 252 -4.13 -21.40 -28.52
N ILE A 253 -4.47 -21.28 -27.27
CA ILE A 253 -3.64 -20.63 -26.23
C ILE A 253 -3.34 -21.65 -25.14
N VAL A 254 -2.09 -21.79 -24.80
CA VAL A 254 -1.60 -22.59 -23.68
C VAL A 254 -0.78 -21.69 -22.77
N GLU A 255 -1.20 -21.56 -21.53
CA GLU A 255 -0.44 -20.85 -20.52
C GLU A 255 -0.11 -21.79 -19.37
N PHE A 256 1.15 -21.84 -19.01
CA PHE A 256 1.65 -22.51 -17.82
C PHE A 256 2.25 -21.46 -16.89
N GLY A 257 1.83 -21.46 -15.64
CA GLY A 257 2.35 -20.58 -14.59
C GLY A 257 2.67 -21.35 -13.32
N GLU A 258 3.76 -21.00 -12.67
CA GLU A 258 4.09 -21.41 -11.31
C GLU A 258 4.57 -20.19 -10.54
N ASP A 259 3.78 -19.76 -9.55
CA ASP A 259 4.08 -18.55 -8.77
C ASP A 259 4.98 -18.81 -7.57
N ASN A 260 5.20 -20.08 -7.20
CA ASN A 260 6.06 -20.48 -6.09
C ASN A 260 6.94 -21.68 -6.46
N LEU A 261 7.81 -21.49 -7.45
CA LEU A 261 8.67 -22.52 -7.99
C LEU A 261 9.57 -23.12 -6.90
N ARG A 262 9.43 -24.43 -6.67
CA ARG A 262 10.16 -25.18 -5.63
C ARG A 262 10.06 -24.57 -4.22
N GLY A 263 9.00 -23.81 -3.95
CA GLY A 263 8.78 -23.17 -2.65
C GLY A 263 9.70 -21.97 -2.36
N THR A 264 10.40 -21.44 -3.34
CA THR A 264 11.33 -20.30 -3.18
C THR A 264 10.66 -18.94 -3.34
N GLY A 265 9.39 -18.94 -3.77
CA GLY A 265 8.65 -17.74 -4.15
C GLY A 265 9.04 -17.21 -5.54
N ASP A 266 9.88 -17.94 -6.28
CA ASP A 266 10.21 -17.58 -7.66
C ASP A 266 9.02 -17.87 -8.56
N LYS A 267 8.81 -17.01 -9.56
CA LYS A 267 7.72 -17.14 -10.53
C LYS A 267 8.25 -17.54 -11.89
N PHE A 268 7.58 -18.49 -12.51
CA PHE A 268 7.88 -18.93 -13.86
C PHE A 268 6.59 -18.97 -14.66
N LYS A 269 6.59 -18.40 -15.88
CA LYS A 269 5.45 -18.38 -16.77
C LYS A 269 5.87 -18.66 -18.20
N VAL A 270 5.08 -19.48 -18.87
CA VAL A 270 5.16 -19.72 -20.31
C VAL A 270 3.78 -19.45 -20.91
N HIS A 271 3.75 -18.55 -21.85
CA HIS A 271 2.56 -18.28 -22.67
C HIS A 271 2.87 -18.71 -24.10
N TRP A 272 1.99 -19.47 -24.70
CA TRP A 272 2.14 -19.99 -26.06
C TRP A 272 0.84 -19.93 -26.81
N GLU A 273 0.86 -19.31 -27.99
CA GLU A 273 -0.25 -19.23 -28.92
C GLU A 273 0.09 -19.98 -30.22
N ILE A 274 -0.81 -20.83 -30.66
CA ILE A 274 -0.60 -21.71 -31.82
C ILE A 274 -1.81 -21.64 -32.72
N GLY A 275 -1.61 -21.59 -34.01
CA GLY A 275 -2.67 -21.65 -35.01
C GLY A 275 -2.89 -20.36 -35.76
N GLY A 276 -4.14 -20.08 -36.09
CA GLY A 276 -4.50 -18.98 -36.96
C GLY A 276 -4.33 -19.29 -38.46
N LYS A 277 -4.86 -18.44 -39.32
CA LYS A 277 -4.76 -18.57 -40.78
C LYS A 277 -3.31 -18.60 -41.25
N LYS A 278 -2.42 -17.86 -40.58
CA LYS A 278 -1.00 -17.72 -40.90
C LYS A 278 -0.08 -18.63 -40.07
N LYS A 279 -0.65 -19.55 -39.28
CA LYS A 279 0.06 -20.54 -38.45
C LYS A 279 1.06 -19.86 -37.48
N TYR A 280 0.62 -18.84 -36.78
CA TYR A 280 1.45 -18.12 -35.78
C TYR A 280 1.98 -19.04 -34.70
N LYS A 281 3.20 -18.73 -34.25
CA LYS A 281 3.86 -19.38 -33.12
C LYS A 281 4.34 -18.29 -32.16
N ASN A 282 3.40 -17.73 -31.41
CA ASN A 282 3.71 -16.70 -30.43
C ASN A 282 4.05 -17.34 -29.10
N TYR A 283 5.16 -16.96 -28.50
CA TYR A 283 5.51 -17.45 -27.18
C TYR A 283 6.22 -16.38 -26.36
N GLN A 284 5.99 -16.45 -25.06
CA GLN A 284 6.69 -15.65 -24.07
C GLN A 284 7.07 -16.55 -22.88
N ILE A 285 8.32 -16.46 -22.47
CA ILE A 285 8.83 -17.15 -21.29
C ILE A 285 9.29 -16.08 -20.32
N SER A 286 8.85 -16.15 -19.08
CA SER A 286 9.23 -15.20 -18.03
C SER A 286 9.64 -15.92 -16.77
N TYR A 287 10.66 -15.39 -16.11
CA TYR A 287 11.11 -15.82 -14.80
C TYR A 287 11.31 -14.60 -13.92
N LEU A 288 10.83 -14.65 -12.68
CA LEU A 288 10.99 -13.60 -11.69
C LEU A 288 11.47 -14.20 -10.38
N LYS A 289 12.62 -13.74 -9.91
CA LYS A 289 13.13 -13.98 -8.58
C LYS A 289 12.88 -12.75 -7.70
N PRO A 290 11.95 -12.79 -6.74
CA PRO A 290 11.54 -11.59 -5.98
C PRO A 290 12.63 -11.05 -5.05
N TRP A 291 13.53 -11.91 -4.59
CA TRP A 291 14.57 -11.57 -3.63
C TRP A 291 15.91 -12.15 -4.04
N ILE A 292 16.80 -11.35 -4.64
CA ILE A 292 18.19 -11.73 -4.91
C ILE A 292 19.15 -11.32 -3.79
N ASP A 293 18.74 -10.37 -2.94
CA ASP A 293 19.50 -9.85 -1.81
C ASP A 293 18.61 -9.64 -0.57
N HIS A 294 19.21 -9.24 0.55
CA HIS A 294 18.52 -8.95 1.81
C HIS A 294 17.67 -7.67 1.80
N ARG A 295 17.80 -6.85 0.76
CA ARG A 295 17.04 -5.58 0.59
C ARG A 295 15.76 -5.75 -0.25
N GLY A 296 15.45 -6.99 -0.67
CA GLY A 296 14.26 -7.28 -1.47
C GLY A 296 14.38 -6.83 -2.92
N THR A 297 15.59 -6.84 -3.48
CA THR A 297 15.79 -6.60 -4.90
C THR A 297 15.28 -7.80 -5.69
N SER A 298 14.37 -7.58 -6.63
CA SER A 298 13.90 -8.60 -7.56
C SER A 298 14.73 -8.60 -8.84
N LEU A 299 14.85 -9.77 -9.45
CA LEU A 299 15.44 -9.96 -10.78
C LEU A 299 14.45 -10.68 -11.66
N GLY A 300 14.08 -10.05 -12.76
CA GLY A 300 13.17 -10.59 -13.77
C GLY A 300 13.88 -10.82 -15.10
N PHE A 301 13.50 -11.90 -15.75
CA PHE A 301 13.85 -12.21 -17.14
C PHE A 301 12.58 -12.41 -17.94
N SER A 302 12.53 -11.89 -19.16
CA SER A 302 11.48 -12.24 -20.11
C SER A 302 12.07 -12.37 -21.51
N PHE A 303 11.66 -13.41 -22.19
CA PHE A 303 11.97 -13.63 -23.60
C PHE A 303 10.67 -13.79 -24.36
N PHE A 304 10.53 -13.14 -25.51
CA PHE A 304 9.32 -13.18 -26.33
C PHE A 304 9.62 -13.27 -27.82
N ASN A 305 8.71 -13.92 -28.52
CA ASN A 305 8.60 -13.92 -29.97
C ASN A 305 7.12 -13.86 -30.33
N ARG A 306 6.70 -12.76 -30.93
CA ARG A 306 5.30 -12.48 -31.27
C ARG A 306 5.21 -12.04 -32.71
N GLU A 307 4.17 -12.48 -33.36
CA GLU A 307 3.77 -12.01 -34.66
C GLU A 307 2.27 -11.74 -34.61
N ASP A 308 1.89 -10.49 -34.78
CA ASP A 308 0.52 -10.02 -34.66
C ASP A 308 0.17 -9.18 -35.87
N GLU A 309 -1.12 -9.22 -36.25
CA GLU A 309 -1.68 -8.34 -37.25
C GLU A 309 -2.02 -6.99 -36.68
N TYR A 310 -1.67 -5.95 -37.39
CA TYR A 310 -1.92 -4.56 -37.00
C TYR A 310 -2.70 -3.85 -38.08
N THR A 311 -3.67 -3.05 -37.67
CA THR A 311 -4.39 -2.11 -38.51
C THR A 311 -4.04 -0.71 -38.08
N ASP A 312 -3.52 0.07 -39.00
CA ASP A 312 -3.22 1.49 -38.77
C ASP A 312 -4.34 2.35 -39.31
N TYR A 313 -4.66 3.40 -38.58
CA TYR A 313 -5.68 4.37 -38.91
C TYR A 313 -5.08 5.74 -39.14
N ASP A 314 -5.71 6.57 -39.98
CA ASP A 314 -5.43 7.99 -40.03
C ASP A 314 -6.09 8.73 -38.85
N SER A 315 -5.87 10.06 -38.76
CA SER A 315 -6.42 10.88 -37.69
C SER A 315 -7.95 10.94 -37.67
N ASP A 316 -8.61 10.61 -38.77
CA ASP A 316 -10.06 10.59 -38.92
C ASP A 316 -10.65 9.20 -38.64
N GLY A 317 -9.78 8.21 -38.35
CA GLY A 317 -10.14 6.83 -38.04
C GLY A 317 -10.49 6.00 -39.25
N SER A 318 -10.00 6.38 -40.45
CA SER A 318 -10.06 5.57 -41.63
C SER A 318 -8.88 4.61 -41.66
N GLU A 319 -9.13 3.35 -42.09
CA GLU A 319 -8.09 2.34 -42.20
C GLU A 319 -7.11 2.69 -43.32
N VAL A 320 -5.82 2.70 -42.99
CA VAL A 320 -4.74 3.05 -43.92
C VAL A 320 -3.93 1.84 -44.33
N ALA A 321 -3.61 0.97 -43.39
CA ALA A 321 -2.78 -0.19 -43.65
C ALA A 321 -3.14 -1.35 -42.73
N GLU A 322 -2.98 -2.56 -43.25
CA GLU A 322 -3.05 -3.81 -42.49
C GLU A 322 -1.78 -4.62 -42.78
N TYR A 323 -1.06 -5.03 -41.72
CA TYR A 323 0.21 -5.73 -41.87
C TYR A 323 0.52 -6.59 -40.64
N ASN A 324 1.45 -7.52 -40.79
CA ASN A 324 1.99 -8.28 -39.69
C ASN A 324 3.30 -7.67 -39.16
N LYS A 325 3.42 -7.54 -37.84
CA LYS A 325 4.65 -7.19 -37.17
C LYS A 325 5.16 -8.37 -36.38
N LYS A 326 6.40 -8.76 -36.64
CA LYS A 326 7.10 -9.77 -35.85
C LYS A 326 8.05 -9.08 -34.89
N SER A 327 7.78 -9.22 -33.60
CA SER A 327 8.62 -8.69 -32.53
C SER A 327 9.28 -9.85 -31.78
N LYS A 328 10.60 -9.78 -31.64
CA LYS A 328 11.31 -10.73 -30.81
C LYS A 328 12.37 -10.03 -29.96
N GLY A 329 12.52 -10.45 -28.72
CA GLY A 329 13.48 -9.81 -27.84
C GLY A 329 13.51 -10.43 -26.45
N PHE A 330 14.30 -9.79 -25.62
CA PHE A 330 14.40 -10.14 -24.21
C PHE A 330 14.49 -8.85 -23.36
N ASN A 331 14.11 -8.96 -22.11
CA ASN A 331 14.36 -7.94 -21.11
C ASN A 331 14.89 -8.54 -19.80
N ILE A 332 15.67 -7.74 -19.10
CA ILE A 332 16.16 -8.02 -17.75
C ILE A 332 15.71 -6.86 -16.88
N SER A 333 15.00 -7.14 -15.80
CA SER A 333 14.48 -6.12 -14.91
C SER A 333 14.95 -6.32 -13.47
N PHE A 334 15.37 -5.24 -12.83
CA PHE A 334 15.66 -5.18 -11.41
C PHE A 334 14.60 -4.30 -10.74
N GLY A 335 14.02 -4.77 -9.66
CA GLY A 335 13.02 -4.02 -8.91
C GLY A 335 13.42 -3.95 -7.44
N ARG A 336 13.32 -2.77 -6.80
CA ARG A 336 13.62 -2.59 -5.39
C ARG A 336 12.55 -1.74 -4.72
N GLN A 337 12.14 -2.18 -3.54
CA GLN A 337 11.28 -1.37 -2.68
C GLN A 337 12.12 -0.26 -2.04
N THR A 338 11.76 1.01 -2.30
CA THR A 338 12.46 2.20 -1.81
C THR A 338 11.65 2.97 -0.77
N GLY A 339 10.42 2.54 -0.51
CA GLY A 339 9.54 3.06 0.53
C GLY A 339 8.40 2.07 0.79
N GLU A 340 7.54 2.33 1.76
CA GLU A 340 6.44 1.42 2.11
C GLU A 340 5.52 1.12 0.91
N TYR A 341 5.22 2.15 0.12
CA TYR A 341 4.36 2.09 -1.07
C TYR A 341 5.13 2.36 -2.37
N THR A 342 6.46 2.47 -2.31
CA THR A 342 7.27 2.91 -3.44
C THR A 342 8.22 1.81 -3.90
N ARG A 343 8.27 1.59 -5.20
CA ARG A 343 9.19 0.64 -5.82
C ARG A 343 9.82 1.26 -7.06
N ASP A 344 11.14 1.09 -7.20
CA ASP A 344 11.90 1.47 -8.38
C ASP A 344 12.22 0.23 -9.22
N TYR A 345 12.18 0.38 -10.54
CA TYR A 345 12.57 -0.64 -11.50
C TYR A 345 13.60 -0.10 -12.47
N LEU A 346 14.58 -0.91 -12.78
CA LEU A 346 15.52 -0.69 -13.87
C LEU A 346 15.37 -1.86 -14.84
N THR A 347 15.08 -1.57 -16.11
CA THR A 347 14.88 -2.59 -17.15
C THR A 347 15.84 -2.35 -18.31
N LEU A 348 16.55 -3.39 -18.69
CA LEU A 348 17.35 -3.45 -19.90
C LEU A 348 16.56 -4.27 -20.92
N GLU A 349 16.33 -3.72 -22.11
CA GLU A 349 15.60 -4.40 -23.18
C GLU A 349 16.40 -4.38 -24.49
N SER A 350 16.41 -5.50 -25.17
CA SER A 350 16.82 -5.59 -26.57
C SER A 350 15.68 -6.25 -27.36
N ARG A 351 15.14 -5.51 -28.33
CA ARG A 351 14.01 -5.93 -29.14
C ARG A 351 14.26 -5.66 -30.59
N SER A 352 13.81 -6.56 -31.47
CA SER A 352 13.81 -6.39 -32.92
C SER A 352 12.39 -6.50 -33.44
N ASP A 353 11.91 -5.44 -34.07
CA ASP A 353 10.62 -5.39 -34.76
C ASP A 353 10.84 -5.51 -36.27
N LYS A 354 10.16 -6.47 -36.89
CA LYS A 354 10.21 -6.69 -38.35
C LYS A 354 8.84 -6.54 -38.94
N TYR A 355 8.78 -5.81 -40.03
CA TYR A 355 7.60 -5.70 -40.85
C TYR A 355 7.47 -6.99 -41.67
N LYS A 356 6.27 -7.56 -41.71
CA LYS A 356 5.93 -8.69 -42.56
C LYS A 356 4.74 -8.33 -43.43
N TRP A 357 5.01 -8.25 -44.69
CA TRP A 357 3.99 -8.11 -45.72
C TRP A 357 3.55 -9.48 -46.22
N ASP A 358 2.25 -9.68 -46.37
CA ASP A 358 1.70 -10.89 -46.97
C ASP A 358 1.33 -10.60 -48.41
N ASN A 359 2.03 -11.26 -49.33
CA ASN A 359 1.81 -11.08 -50.77
C ASN A 359 0.44 -11.61 -51.24
N ASP A 360 -0.23 -12.44 -50.44
CA ASP A 360 -1.52 -13.04 -50.80
C ASP A 360 -2.71 -12.15 -50.36
N ASP A 361 -2.46 -11.08 -49.66
CA ASP A 361 -3.50 -10.17 -49.17
C ASP A 361 -3.55 -8.91 -50.04
N SER A 362 -4.65 -8.70 -50.76
CA SER A 362 -4.94 -7.50 -51.54
C SER A 362 -5.20 -6.26 -50.68
N SER A 363 -5.11 -6.39 -49.33
CA SER A 363 -5.43 -5.38 -48.35
C SER A 363 -4.29 -4.40 -48.05
N GLY A 364 -3.17 -4.45 -48.73
CA GLY A 364 -2.02 -3.58 -48.48
C GLY A 364 -2.31 -2.12 -48.17
N PHE A 365 -1.30 -1.29 -48.04
CA PHE A 365 -1.46 0.14 -47.78
C PHE A 365 -2.51 0.76 -48.72
N ARG A 366 -3.56 1.31 -48.12
CA ARG A 366 -4.69 1.91 -48.84
C ARG A 366 -4.53 3.43 -48.99
N TYR A 367 -3.44 4.01 -48.44
CA TYR A 367 -3.19 5.42 -48.49
C TYR A 367 -2.12 5.77 -49.53
N ASP A 368 -2.45 6.65 -50.44
CA ASP A 368 -1.54 7.28 -51.39
C ASP A 368 -1.51 8.79 -51.13
N ALA A 369 -0.36 9.34 -50.77
CA ALA A 369 -0.19 10.77 -50.46
C ALA A 369 -0.45 11.67 -51.71
N GLY A 370 -0.38 11.14 -52.88
CA GLY A 370 -0.64 11.88 -54.15
C GLY A 370 -2.06 11.81 -54.65
N THR A 371 -2.73 10.69 -54.45
CA THR A 371 -4.06 10.40 -54.99
C THR A 371 -5.08 10.00 -53.93
N GLY A 372 -4.66 9.84 -52.69
CA GLY A 372 -5.55 9.50 -51.58
C GLY A 372 -5.89 8.03 -51.42
N ALA A 373 -5.53 7.16 -52.31
CA ALA A 373 -5.71 5.73 -52.16
C ALA A 373 -4.96 4.94 -53.23
N GLY A 374 -4.36 3.80 -52.91
CA GLY A 374 -4.18 2.86 -53.88
C GLY A 374 -2.94 2.00 -53.95
N PRO A 375 -2.89 1.11 -54.95
CA PRO A 375 -1.94 0.01 -55.10
C PRO A 375 -0.51 0.46 -55.48
N ASN A 376 -0.23 1.76 -55.55
CA ASN A 376 1.04 2.29 -56.06
C ASN A 376 2.14 2.37 -55.01
N ASN A 377 1.81 2.22 -53.74
CA ASN A 377 2.78 2.15 -52.64
C ASN A 377 3.07 0.68 -52.34
N ARG A 378 3.95 0.08 -53.11
CA ARG A 378 4.28 -1.34 -52.95
C ARG A 378 5.60 -1.53 -52.22
N TRP A 379 5.65 -2.61 -51.44
CA TRP A 379 6.90 -3.15 -50.94
C TRP A 379 7.88 -3.43 -52.09
N ASN A 380 9.01 -2.76 -52.06
CA ASN A 380 10.05 -2.95 -53.05
C ASN A 380 11.38 -3.29 -52.34
N ASN A 381 11.89 -4.51 -52.54
CA ASN A 381 13.16 -4.98 -52.01
C ASN A 381 13.45 -4.71 -50.52
N GLY A 382 12.47 -4.85 -49.66
CA GLY A 382 12.68 -4.66 -48.21
C GLY A 382 12.47 -3.25 -47.71
N SER A 383 12.19 -2.26 -48.58
CA SER A 383 11.73 -0.93 -48.21
C SER A 383 10.34 -0.65 -48.75
N TYR A 384 9.56 0.10 -47.98
CA TYR A 384 8.28 0.61 -48.39
C TYR A 384 8.38 2.10 -48.57
N ASP A 385 8.45 2.52 -49.85
CA ASP A 385 8.50 3.92 -50.20
C ASP A 385 7.10 4.51 -50.17
N PHE A 386 6.84 5.36 -49.19
CA PHE A 386 5.58 6.03 -49.02
C PHE A 386 5.79 7.53 -49.18
N ALA A 387 5.35 8.07 -50.32
CA ALA A 387 5.59 9.49 -50.66
C ALA A 387 7.08 9.92 -50.57
N GLY A 388 8.00 9.06 -51.04
CA GLY A 388 9.45 9.32 -50.97
C GLY A 388 10.10 9.04 -49.58
N MET A 389 9.38 8.41 -48.67
CA MET A 389 9.91 8.06 -47.37
C MET A 389 10.04 6.53 -47.24
N ASP A 390 11.19 6.04 -46.81
CA ASP A 390 11.40 4.66 -46.42
C ASP A 390 10.70 4.38 -45.05
N TYR A 391 9.42 4.11 -45.11
CA TYR A 391 8.60 3.86 -43.92
C TYR A 391 9.10 2.66 -43.12
N VAL A 392 9.50 1.57 -43.77
CA VAL A 392 9.96 0.37 -43.08
C VAL A 392 11.30 0.60 -42.39
N GLY A 393 12.27 1.19 -43.07
CA GLY A 393 13.57 1.50 -42.49
C GLY A 393 13.48 2.51 -41.34
N LYS A 394 12.52 3.45 -41.41
CA LYS A 394 12.29 4.47 -40.38
C LYS A 394 11.52 3.94 -39.15
N ASN A 395 10.78 2.84 -39.26
CA ASN A 395 9.85 2.41 -38.22
C ASN A 395 10.06 0.98 -37.72
N PHE A 396 10.88 0.18 -38.38
CA PHE A 396 11.17 -1.20 -38.00
C PHE A 396 12.67 -1.43 -37.89
N GLY A 397 13.08 -2.15 -36.87
CA GLY A 397 14.49 -2.40 -36.60
C GLY A 397 14.73 -2.86 -35.16
N ARG A 398 15.98 -2.75 -34.73
CA ARG A 398 16.39 -3.10 -33.37
C ARG A 398 16.35 -1.91 -32.43
N ILE A 399 15.77 -2.11 -31.25
CA ILE A 399 15.74 -1.15 -30.15
C ILE A 399 16.48 -1.77 -28.98
N ASN A 400 17.57 -1.12 -28.54
CA ASN A 400 18.23 -1.44 -27.28
C ASN A 400 17.99 -0.28 -26.32
N SER A 401 17.48 -0.55 -25.14
CA SER A 401 17.11 0.52 -24.22
C SER A 401 17.35 0.17 -22.77
N ILE A 402 17.52 1.21 -21.96
CA ILE A 402 17.48 1.19 -20.50
C ILE A 402 16.29 2.03 -20.08
N SER A 403 15.45 1.48 -19.21
CA SER A 403 14.30 2.19 -18.64
C SER A 403 14.39 2.22 -17.13
N TRP A 404 14.16 3.37 -16.54
CA TRP A 404 13.91 3.52 -15.12
C TRP A 404 12.44 3.84 -14.90
N GLN A 405 11.82 3.14 -13.95
CA GLN A 405 10.45 3.38 -13.55
C GLN A 405 10.35 3.49 -12.04
N LYS A 406 9.65 4.50 -11.56
CA LYS A 406 9.26 4.65 -10.16
C LYS A 406 7.75 4.50 -10.03
N VAL A 407 7.31 3.64 -9.11
CA VAL A 407 5.89 3.40 -8.86
C VAL A 407 5.61 3.60 -7.37
N TYR A 408 4.68 4.50 -7.07
CA TYR A 408 4.02 4.61 -5.79
C TYR A 408 2.64 3.98 -5.89
N ASP A 409 2.29 3.04 -5.03
CA ASP A 409 1.01 2.34 -5.07
C ASP A 409 0.46 2.10 -3.67
N SER A 410 -0.53 2.90 -3.29
CA SER A 410 -1.24 2.82 -2.00
C SER A 410 -2.71 2.35 -2.16
N ARG A 411 -3.04 1.70 -3.28
CA ARG A 411 -4.38 1.16 -3.51
C ARG A 411 -4.70 0.05 -2.50
N ASP A 412 -5.95 0.04 -2.06
CA ASP A 412 -6.48 -1.00 -1.17
C ASP A 412 -6.57 -2.38 -1.85
N ASN A 413 -6.83 -2.42 -3.14
CA ASN A 413 -6.86 -3.60 -3.98
C ASN A 413 -6.27 -3.28 -5.35
N ILE A 414 -5.37 -4.13 -5.85
CA ILE A 414 -4.72 -3.90 -7.15
C ILE A 414 -5.63 -4.22 -8.34
N TYR A 415 -6.64 -5.08 -8.15
CA TYR A 415 -7.56 -5.54 -9.20
C TYR A 415 -8.83 -4.70 -9.27
N GLU A 416 -9.45 -4.43 -8.13
CA GLU A 416 -10.68 -3.65 -7.98
C GLU A 416 -10.48 -2.56 -6.92
N PRO A 417 -9.70 -1.52 -7.21
CA PRO A 417 -9.39 -0.49 -6.22
C PRO A 417 -10.61 0.37 -5.90
N THR A 418 -10.83 0.60 -4.60
CA THR A 418 -11.88 1.50 -4.09
C THR A 418 -11.31 2.74 -3.43
N ARG A 419 -10.07 2.69 -2.97
CA ARG A 419 -9.35 3.77 -2.30
C ARG A 419 -7.87 3.76 -2.65
N GLY A 420 -7.23 4.90 -2.43
CA GLY A 420 -5.80 5.05 -2.62
C GLY A 420 -5.44 5.60 -3.99
N ARG A 421 -4.17 5.56 -4.30
CA ARG A 421 -3.63 6.10 -5.55
C ARG A 421 -2.44 5.29 -6.05
N ARG A 422 -2.24 5.30 -7.36
CA ARG A 422 -1.04 4.80 -8.00
C ARG A 422 -0.45 5.92 -8.86
N ILE A 423 0.84 6.21 -8.66
CA ILE A 423 1.58 7.20 -9.44
C ILE A 423 2.80 6.49 -10.02
N SER A 424 3.04 6.63 -11.30
CA SER A 424 4.23 6.08 -11.95
C SER A 424 4.89 7.07 -12.87
N TYR A 425 6.22 7.08 -12.85
CA TYR A 425 7.07 7.80 -13.78
C TYR A 425 7.96 6.79 -14.48
N THR A 426 8.08 6.90 -15.80
CA THR A 426 8.97 6.05 -16.59
C THR A 426 9.83 6.92 -17.48
N ALA A 427 11.14 6.72 -17.43
CA ALA A 427 12.10 7.34 -18.31
C ALA A 427 12.87 6.24 -19.05
N GLN A 428 12.88 6.27 -20.36
CA GLN A 428 13.56 5.32 -21.25
C GLN A 428 14.61 6.05 -22.08
N TRP A 429 15.76 5.47 -22.14
CA TRP A 429 16.88 5.85 -23.00
C TRP A 429 17.11 4.71 -23.98
N ALA A 430 16.98 4.96 -25.26
CA ALA A 430 17.17 3.98 -26.33
C ALA A 430 18.25 4.46 -27.30
N GLY A 431 19.09 3.54 -27.75
CA GLY A 431 20.23 3.85 -28.61
C GLY A 431 21.33 4.63 -27.87
N HIS A 432 21.88 5.69 -28.48
CA HIS A 432 22.88 6.58 -27.89
C HIS A 432 24.05 5.84 -27.21
N GLY A 433 24.67 4.91 -27.92
CA GLY A 433 25.77 4.09 -27.39
C GLY A 433 25.38 2.69 -26.90
N LEU A 434 24.07 2.39 -26.73
CA LEU A 434 23.58 1.03 -26.47
C LEU A 434 23.46 0.20 -27.75
N GLY A 435 23.66 0.82 -28.92
CA GLY A 435 23.42 0.20 -30.22
C GLY A 435 21.93 0.08 -30.56
N GLY A 436 21.62 -0.51 -31.69
CA GLY A 436 20.29 -0.56 -32.27
C GLY A 436 20.17 0.43 -33.42
N ASP A 437 18.96 0.56 -33.95
CA ASP A 437 18.68 1.34 -35.16
C ASP A 437 18.02 2.69 -34.84
N PHE A 438 17.68 2.96 -33.56
CA PHE A 438 16.92 4.14 -33.14
C PHE A 438 17.54 4.79 -31.90
N ASP A 439 17.57 6.12 -31.92
CA ASP A 439 18.11 6.98 -30.87
C ASP A 439 17.00 7.89 -30.33
N PHE A 440 16.47 7.60 -29.14
CA PHE A 440 15.42 8.43 -28.53
C PHE A 440 15.41 8.35 -27.00
N TYR A 441 14.77 9.37 -26.41
CA TYR A 441 14.36 9.42 -25.01
C TYR A 441 12.84 9.42 -24.94
N LYS A 442 12.26 8.63 -24.04
CA LYS A 442 10.82 8.60 -23.81
C LYS A 442 10.51 8.78 -22.34
N PHE A 443 9.67 9.73 -22.03
CA PHE A 443 9.18 9.98 -20.69
C PHE A 443 7.67 9.79 -20.64
N THR A 444 7.19 9.16 -19.56
CA THR A 444 5.75 8.94 -19.30
C THR A 444 5.47 9.13 -17.82
N ALA A 445 4.42 9.87 -17.51
CA ALA A 445 3.87 9.98 -16.16
C ALA A 445 2.40 9.52 -16.16
N GLU A 446 2.01 8.75 -15.16
CA GLU A 446 0.63 8.33 -14.97
C GLU A 446 0.24 8.46 -13.50
N MET A 447 -0.96 8.99 -13.26
CA MET A 447 -1.61 9.03 -11.96
C MET A 447 -2.97 8.34 -12.05
N ARG A 448 -3.27 7.48 -11.09
CA ARG A 448 -4.59 6.90 -10.85
C ARG A 448 -5.00 7.20 -9.42
N ALA A 449 -6.24 7.59 -9.20
CA ALA A 449 -6.77 7.89 -7.87
C ALA A 449 -8.19 7.32 -7.72
N TYR A 450 -8.49 6.81 -6.55
CA TYR A 450 -9.74 6.15 -6.26
C TYR A 450 -10.31 6.67 -4.96
N LYS A 451 -11.60 7.01 -5.00
CA LYS A 451 -12.33 7.50 -3.83
C LYS A 451 -13.68 6.81 -3.72
N LYS A 452 -13.91 6.19 -2.59
CA LYS A 452 -15.22 5.62 -2.28
C LYS A 452 -16.24 6.74 -2.07
N VAL A 453 -17.39 6.63 -2.72
CA VAL A 453 -18.51 7.59 -2.65
C VAL A 453 -19.72 6.85 -2.09
N GLY A 454 -20.16 7.26 -0.89
CA GLY A 454 -21.15 6.51 -0.15
C GLY A 454 -20.64 5.12 0.27
N SER A 455 -21.54 4.15 0.38
CA SER A 455 -21.19 2.79 0.86
C SER A 455 -20.64 1.87 -0.22
N LYS A 456 -21.02 2.04 -1.48
CA LYS A 456 -20.79 1.05 -2.55
C LYS A 456 -20.18 1.60 -3.84
N ASN A 457 -20.26 2.92 -4.07
CA ASN A 457 -19.81 3.54 -5.32
C ASN A 457 -18.34 3.96 -5.23
N VAL A 458 -17.67 4.05 -6.37
CA VAL A 458 -16.29 4.48 -6.49
C VAL A 458 -16.16 5.54 -7.58
N LEU A 459 -15.52 6.64 -7.27
CA LEU A 459 -15.04 7.60 -8.25
C LEU A 459 -13.58 7.26 -8.56
N ALA A 460 -13.28 6.96 -9.81
CA ALA A 460 -11.95 6.62 -10.30
C ALA A 460 -11.48 7.68 -11.31
N PHE A 461 -10.26 8.14 -11.12
CA PHE A 461 -9.60 9.12 -11.98
C PHE A 461 -8.27 8.57 -12.47
N ARG A 462 -7.95 8.83 -13.74
CA ARG A 462 -6.67 8.53 -14.36
C ARG A 462 -6.21 9.72 -15.18
N ALA A 463 -4.94 10.08 -15.08
CA ALA A 463 -4.30 11.03 -15.97
C ALA A 463 -2.95 10.48 -16.44
N ARG A 464 -2.66 10.63 -17.72
CA ARG A 464 -1.39 10.26 -18.34
C ARG A 464 -0.85 11.43 -19.18
N GLY A 465 0.47 11.57 -19.18
CA GLY A 465 1.15 12.45 -20.08
C GLY A 465 2.51 11.88 -20.47
N GLY A 466 3.00 12.23 -21.64
CA GLY A 466 4.29 11.76 -22.08
C GLY A 466 4.82 12.52 -23.30
N PHE A 467 6.13 12.42 -23.48
CA PHE A 467 6.81 12.94 -24.64
C PHE A 467 7.98 12.06 -25.07
N ILE A 468 8.32 12.12 -26.32
CA ILE A 468 9.47 11.44 -26.93
C ILE A 468 10.33 12.49 -27.61
N GLN A 469 11.64 12.42 -27.40
CA GLN A 469 12.63 13.23 -28.08
C GLN A 469 13.60 12.33 -28.84
N GLY A 470 13.95 12.68 -30.05
CA GLY A 470 14.83 11.87 -30.91
C GLY A 470 14.07 11.08 -31.96
N ASP A 471 14.75 10.13 -32.58
CA ASP A 471 14.24 9.32 -33.69
C ASP A 471 13.64 8.01 -33.18
N ALA A 472 12.36 8.06 -32.83
CA ALA A 472 11.62 6.92 -32.34
C ALA A 472 10.83 6.22 -33.45
N PRO A 473 10.87 4.88 -33.51
CA PRO A 473 10.09 4.15 -34.48
C PRO A 473 8.60 4.19 -34.13
N TYR A 474 7.77 3.91 -35.13
CA TYR A 474 6.31 3.87 -35.02
C TYR A 474 5.78 3.07 -33.81
N SER A 475 6.41 1.94 -33.52
CA SER A 475 6.03 1.06 -32.39
C SER A 475 6.25 1.69 -31.02
N GLN A 476 7.03 2.77 -30.92
CA GLN A 476 7.32 3.48 -29.65
C GLN A 476 6.50 4.75 -29.47
N LEU A 477 5.81 5.22 -30.51
CA LEU A 477 4.93 6.38 -30.40
C LEU A 477 3.82 6.12 -29.39
N PHE A 478 3.38 7.17 -28.72
CA PHE A 478 2.18 7.09 -27.89
C PHE A 478 0.95 6.87 -28.76
N THR A 479 0.03 6.08 -28.26
CA THR A 479 -1.23 5.79 -28.94
C THR A 479 -2.41 6.05 -28.00
N LEU A 480 -3.49 6.56 -28.59
CA LEU A 480 -4.78 6.78 -27.91
C LEU A 480 -5.92 6.40 -28.85
N GLY A 481 -6.98 5.91 -28.25
CA GLY A 481 -8.16 5.36 -28.91
C GLY A 481 -8.44 3.96 -28.39
N GLY A 482 -9.70 3.57 -28.35
CA GLY A 482 -10.11 2.26 -27.89
C GLY A 482 -10.50 2.19 -26.41
N ALA A 483 -10.80 0.98 -25.96
CA ALA A 483 -11.42 0.66 -24.69
C ALA A 483 -10.67 1.17 -23.45
N ASP A 484 -9.34 1.25 -23.51
CA ASP A 484 -8.50 1.50 -22.36
C ASP A 484 -7.97 2.93 -22.28
N THR A 485 -8.23 3.77 -23.29
CA THR A 485 -7.67 5.12 -23.37
C THR A 485 -8.68 6.21 -23.69
N LEU A 486 -9.25 6.17 -24.88
CA LEU A 486 -10.21 7.17 -25.39
C LEU A 486 -11.36 6.43 -26.09
N ARG A 487 -12.42 6.17 -25.35
CA ARG A 487 -13.57 5.42 -25.84
C ARG A 487 -14.42 6.25 -26.79
N GLY A 488 -14.96 5.63 -27.80
CA GLY A 488 -15.68 6.27 -28.92
C GLY A 488 -14.85 6.44 -30.17
N TYR A 489 -13.58 5.98 -30.18
CA TYR A 489 -12.64 6.04 -31.29
C TYR A 489 -12.09 4.66 -31.61
N GLU A 490 -11.46 4.50 -32.78
CA GLU A 490 -10.77 3.27 -33.16
C GLU A 490 -9.56 3.00 -32.24
N ASP A 491 -9.18 1.73 -32.15
CA ASP A 491 -8.02 1.34 -31.35
C ASP A 491 -6.76 1.99 -31.93
N ASP A 492 -5.97 2.67 -31.07
CA ASP A 492 -4.75 3.37 -31.45
C ASP A 492 -4.93 4.40 -32.57
N GLN A 493 -6.10 5.00 -32.73
CA GLN A 493 -6.40 5.98 -33.77
C GLN A 493 -5.47 7.19 -33.74
N PHE A 494 -5.15 7.72 -32.56
CA PHE A 494 -4.27 8.87 -32.39
C PHE A 494 -2.88 8.42 -32.02
N ARG A 495 -1.86 8.98 -32.71
CA ARG A 495 -0.46 8.63 -32.51
C ARG A 495 0.45 9.83 -32.50
N GLY A 496 1.56 9.74 -31.76
CA GLY A 496 2.59 10.75 -31.81
C GLY A 496 3.65 10.65 -30.73
N LYS A 497 4.62 11.53 -30.84
CA LYS A 497 5.68 11.69 -29.86
C LYS A 497 5.21 12.34 -28.56
N ASN A 498 4.08 13.03 -28.60
CA ASN A 498 3.51 13.70 -27.45
C ASN A 498 2.12 13.16 -27.16
N MET A 499 1.75 13.07 -25.89
CA MET A 499 0.40 12.66 -25.54
C MET A 499 -0.07 13.25 -24.20
N TYR A 500 -1.38 13.45 -24.09
CA TYR A 500 -2.08 13.57 -22.84
C TYR A 500 -3.37 12.73 -22.89
N ASN A 501 -3.77 12.19 -21.75
CA ASN A 501 -5.03 11.46 -21.62
C ASN A 501 -5.53 11.57 -20.18
N ALA A 502 -6.81 11.84 -20.01
CA ALA A 502 -7.44 11.77 -18.71
C ALA A 502 -8.78 11.07 -18.81
N THR A 503 -9.10 10.28 -17.79
CA THR A 503 -10.35 9.51 -17.68
C THR A 503 -10.94 9.73 -16.29
N LEU A 504 -12.23 9.99 -16.24
CA LEU A 504 -13.03 10.00 -15.01
C LEU A 504 -14.12 8.96 -15.13
N GLU A 505 -14.21 8.05 -14.15
CA GLU A 505 -15.24 7.02 -14.09
C GLU A 505 -16.02 7.08 -12.77
N PHE A 506 -17.32 6.99 -12.87
CA PHE A 506 -18.18 6.71 -11.73
C PHE A 506 -18.66 5.26 -11.82
N ARG A 507 -18.24 4.44 -10.86
CA ARG A 507 -18.49 3.00 -10.80
C ARG A 507 -19.50 2.69 -9.71
N PHE A 508 -20.50 1.89 -10.02
CA PHE A 508 -21.58 1.52 -9.10
C PHE A 508 -22.00 0.06 -9.28
N PRO A 509 -22.31 -0.66 -8.20
CA PRO A 509 -22.79 -2.04 -8.30
C PRO A 509 -24.21 -2.08 -8.85
N ILE A 510 -24.48 -3.05 -9.75
CA ILE A 510 -25.83 -3.34 -10.27
C ILE A 510 -26.38 -4.58 -9.56
N VAL A 511 -25.67 -5.70 -9.72
CA VAL A 511 -25.93 -6.96 -9.03
C VAL A 511 -24.59 -7.62 -8.66
N LYS A 512 -24.64 -8.74 -7.96
CA LYS A 512 -23.42 -9.49 -7.59
C LYS A 512 -22.60 -9.79 -8.84
N LYS A 513 -21.31 -9.44 -8.83
CA LYS A 513 -20.35 -9.60 -9.95
C LYS A 513 -20.63 -8.74 -11.19
N VAL A 514 -21.60 -7.82 -11.16
CA VAL A 514 -21.88 -6.89 -12.25
C VAL A 514 -21.94 -5.48 -11.73
N SER A 515 -21.14 -4.59 -12.31
CA SER A 515 -21.13 -3.17 -11.98
C SER A 515 -21.32 -2.32 -13.24
N GLY A 516 -21.95 -1.18 -13.07
CA GLY A 516 -22.10 -0.16 -14.08
C GLY A 516 -21.00 0.89 -13.97
N VAL A 517 -20.69 1.52 -15.09
CA VAL A 517 -19.71 2.60 -15.19
C VAL A 517 -20.28 3.72 -16.06
N LEU A 518 -20.19 4.96 -15.59
CA LEU A 518 -20.31 6.16 -16.40
C LEU A 518 -18.94 6.77 -16.55
N PHE A 519 -18.57 7.20 -17.76
CA PHE A 519 -17.22 7.68 -17.99
C PHE A 519 -17.15 8.91 -18.89
N THR A 520 -16.06 9.65 -18.71
CA THR A 520 -15.59 10.71 -19.60
C THR A 520 -14.11 10.55 -19.82
N ASP A 521 -13.71 10.47 -21.09
CA ASP A 521 -12.32 10.40 -21.52
C ASP A 521 -11.98 11.66 -22.30
N ILE A 522 -10.77 12.19 -22.11
CA ILE A 522 -10.19 13.26 -22.94
C ILE A 522 -8.76 12.92 -23.31
N GLY A 523 -8.31 13.33 -24.46
CA GLY A 523 -6.91 13.11 -24.82
C GLY A 523 -6.59 13.41 -26.28
N ASP A 524 -5.29 13.37 -26.55
CA ASP A 524 -4.71 13.40 -27.89
C ASP A 524 -3.30 12.83 -27.89
N ALA A 525 -2.85 12.34 -29.03
CA ALA A 525 -1.46 12.05 -29.34
C ALA A 525 -1.12 12.68 -30.69
N TRP A 526 0.00 13.41 -30.74
CA TRP A 526 0.37 14.20 -31.91
C TRP A 526 1.88 14.20 -32.13
N ASP A 527 2.31 14.69 -33.27
CA ASP A 527 3.70 14.71 -33.75
C ASP A 527 4.21 13.30 -34.10
N ALA A 528 3.77 12.80 -35.26
CA ALA A 528 4.21 11.53 -35.81
C ALA A 528 4.97 11.76 -37.14
N PRO A 529 6.25 12.22 -37.10
CA PRO A 529 6.97 12.71 -38.26
C PRO A 529 7.27 11.64 -39.31
N ASN A 530 7.35 10.39 -38.90
CA ASN A 530 7.65 9.27 -39.81
C ASN A 530 6.38 8.51 -40.27
N VAL A 531 5.20 9.15 -40.15
CA VAL A 531 3.91 8.58 -40.49
C VAL A 531 3.16 9.56 -41.40
N PRO A 532 3.29 9.45 -42.73
CA PRO A 532 2.85 10.48 -43.67
C PRO A 532 1.34 10.71 -43.69
N TRP A 533 0.54 9.74 -43.33
CA TRP A 533 -0.93 9.87 -43.26
C TRP A 533 -1.46 10.52 -41.98
N TYR A 534 -0.58 10.95 -41.07
CA TYR A 534 -0.96 11.53 -39.82
C TYR A 534 -0.88 13.05 -39.82
N LYS A 535 -1.91 13.73 -39.30
CA LYS A 535 -1.85 15.17 -39.06
C LYS A 535 -1.06 15.44 -37.80
N ASN A 536 0.06 16.14 -37.94
CA ASN A 536 0.99 16.41 -36.84
C ASN A 536 0.55 17.55 -35.89
N THR A 537 -0.74 17.90 -35.84
CA THR A 537 -1.25 19.00 -35.03
C THR A 537 -2.00 18.49 -33.81
N LYS A 538 -1.70 19.08 -32.66
CA LYS A 538 -2.42 18.81 -31.43
C LYS A 538 -3.89 19.18 -31.55
N SER A 539 -4.77 18.30 -31.08
CA SER A 539 -6.21 18.51 -31.04
C SER A 539 -6.79 18.19 -29.66
N PHE A 540 -8.08 18.46 -29.49
CA PHE A 540 -8.83 18.07 -28.30
C PHE A 540 -9.89 17.06 -28.70
N ASN A 541 -9.75 15.83 -28.18
CA ASN A 541 -10.69 14.77 -28.41
C ASN A 541 -11.31 14.33 -27.07
N TYR A 542 -12.58 13.98 -27.11
CA TYR A 542 -13.30 13.51 -25.92
C TYR A 542 -14.20 12.32 -26.27
N GLY A 543 -14.42 11.47 -25.29
CA GLY A 543 -15.37 10.38 -25.34
C GLY A 543 -16.20 10.37 -24.05
N VAL A 544 -17.49 10.22 -24.18
CA VAL A 544 -18.40 10.06 -23.05
C VAL A 544 -19.24 8.82 -23.24
N GLY A 545 -19.64 8.17 -22.17
CA GLY A 545 -20.46 6.98 -22.33
C GLY A 545 -20.73 6.23 -21.04
N ALA A 546 -21.25 5.04 -21.24
CA ALA A 546 -21.61 4.11 -20.20
C ALA A 546 -21.11 2.69 -20.52
N GLY A 547 -20.90 1.92 -19.50
CA GLY A 547 -20.43 0.55 -19.65
C GLY A 547 -20.83 -0.37 -18.52
N VAL A 548 -20.53 -1.64 -18.72
CA VAL A 548 -20.77 -2.71 -17.74
C VAL A 548 -19.47 -3.49 -17.53
N ARG A 549 -19.24 -3.85 -16.28
CA ARG A 549 -18.13 -4.69 -15.84
C ARG A 549 -18.70 -5.99 -15.28
N ILE A 550 -18.24 -7.12 -15.79
CA ILE A 550 -18.68 -8.44 -15.36
C ILE A 550 -17.47 -9.18 -14.81
N THR A 551 -17.48 -9.49 -13.52
CA THR A 551 -16.41 -10.27 -12.88
C THR A 551 -16.58 -11.74 -13.23
N THR A 552 -15.61 -12.31 -13.95
CA THR A 552 -15.59 -13.72 -14.35
C THR A 552 -14.41 -14.46 -13.72
N PRO A 553 -14.40 -15.78 -13.66
CA PRO A 553 -13.26 -16.55 -13.15
C PRO A 553 -11.94 -16.31 -13.90
N ILE A 554 -12.01 -15.87 -15.16
CA ILE A 554 -10.85 -15.58 -16.02
C ILE A 554 -10.46 -14.09 -16.04
N GLY A 555 -11.11 -13.26 -15.21
CA GLY A 555 -10.91 -11.81 -15.14
C GLY A 555 -12.15 -11.01 -15.51
N PRO A 556 -12.12 -9.69 -15.29
CA PRO A 556 -13.25 -8.83 -15.62
C PRO A 556 -13.41 -8.64 -17.13
N VAL A 557 -14.66 -8.75 -17.59
CA VAL A 557 -15.11 -8.39 -18.94
C VAL A 557 -15.65 -6.97 -18.91
N LYS A 558 -15.21 -6.13 -19.84
CA LYS A 558 -15.62 -4.73 -19.97
C LYS A 558 -16.40 -4.55 -21.28
N LEU A 559 -17.58 -3.99 -21.18
CA LEU A 559 -18.46 -3.65 -22.30
C LEU A 559 -18.78 -2.16 -22.20
N ASP A 560 -18.23 -1.34 -23.09
CA ASP A 560 -18.39 0.11 -23.07
C ASP A 560 -19.00 0.62 -24.37
N TYR A 561 -19.96 1.53 -24.27
CA TYR A 561 -20.46 2.31 -25.39
C TYR A 561 -19.99 3.74 -25.26
N GLY A 562 -19.08 4.15 -26.15
CA GLY A 562 -18.45 5.46 -26.17
C GLY A 562 -18.97 6.32 -27.33
N ILE A 563 -19.20 7.59 -27.02
CA ILE A 563 -19.59 8.64 -27.97
C ILE A 563 -18.44 9.64 -28.02
N GLY A 564 -17.72 9.64 -29.13
CA GLY A 564 -16.67 10.63 -29.42
C GLY A 564 -17.24 11.84 -30.16
N LYS A 565 -16.32 12.68 -30.65
CA LYS A 565 -16.69 13.93 -31.36
C LYS A 565 -17.52 13.67 -32.61
N ASP A 566 -17.12 12.70 -33.43
CA ASP A 566 -17.75 12.43 -34.74
C ASP A 566 -18.16 10.95 -34.90
N LYS A 567 -17.87 10.10 -33.91
CA LYS A 567 -18.09 8.66 -33.96
C LYS A 567 -18.71 8.14 -32.68
N LYS A 568 -19.37 7.00 -32.81
CA LYS A 568 -19.90 6.19 -31.70
C LYS A 568 -19.36 4.80 -31.85
N LYS A 569 -18.86 4.21 -30.77
CA LYS A 569 -18.26 2.89 -30.84
C LYS A 569 -18.59 2.06 -29.60
N PHE A 570 -18.86 0.79 -29.85
CA PHE A 570 -18.95 -0.23 -28.83
C PHE A 570 -17.58 -0.88 -28.65
N HIS A 571 -17.11 -0.93 -27.41
CA HIS A 571 -15.84 -1.53 -27.04
C HIS A 571 -16.06 -2.77 -26.20
N PHE A 572 -15.35 -3.81 -26.53
CA PHE A 572 -15.26 -5.03 -25.76
C PHE A 572 -13.80 -5.25 -25.36
N SER A 573 -13.54 -5.47 -24.08
CA SER A 573 -12.19 -5.78 -23.61
C SER A 573 -12.19 -6.68 -22.39
N PHE A 574 -11.08 -7.37 -22.20
CA PHE A 574 -10.78 -8.15 -21.00
C PHE A 574 -9.69 -7.45 -20.18
N GLY A 575 -9.68 -7.68 -18.89
CA GLY A 575 -8.59 -7.28 -18.01
C GLY A 575 -8.99 -6.33 -16.89
N THR A 576 -8.00 -5.98 -16.09
CA THR A 576 -8.19 -5.13 -14.91
C THR A 576 -8.67 -3.74 -15.28
N GLN A 577 -9.52 -3.18 -14.45
CA GLN A 577 -9.87 -1.76 -14.51
C GLN A 577 -8.62 -0.93 -14.16
N PHE A 578 -8.50 0.28 -14.78
CA PHE A 578 -7.41 1.16 -14.42
C PHE A 578 -7.48 1.59 -12.96
#